data_b14275698653daa7b8710458796f4caa
#
_entry.id   b14275698653daa7b8710458796f4caa
#
_cell.length_a   1.000
_cell.length_b   1.000
_cell.length_c   1.000
_cell.angle_alpha   90.00
_cell.angle_beta   90.00
_cell.angle_gamma   90.00
#
_symmetry.space_group_name_H-M   'P 1'
#
loop_
_entity.id
_entity.type
_entity.pdbx_description
1 polymer ?
#
loop_
_entity_poly.entity_id
_entity_poly.type
_entity_poly.pdbx_seq_one_letter_code
_entity_poly.pdbx_strand_id
1 'polypeptide(L)'
;MKTKEDVILNQLKKTDFMSCAVRNFFPEARHKLILSNEIADPGFGKCLERIGYFYLPPDNPIIYTHAKINLGKTKKELIADLRAQKKPYGDLLRDYYPGYKIKSKTISFEENVKLPELFSQTNKIVSKHIRYILVNEEKAAIAVEYI
;
A
#
# COMPACT_ATOMS: atom_id res chain seq x y z
N MET A 1 25.59 0.73 7.03
CA MET A 1 25.03 -0.04 5.90
C MET A 1 23.52 0.15 5.87
N LYS A 2 22.96 0.45 4.70
CA LYS A 2 21.51 0.64 4.57
C LYS A 2 20.79 -0.71 4.54
N THR A 3 19.73 -0.81 5.34
CA THR A 3 18.84 -1.97 5.33
C THR A 3 17.87 -1.89 4.15
N LYS A 4 17.20 -3.01 3.84
CA LYS A 4 16.10 -3.05 2.88
C LYS A 4 15.03 -1.99 3.21
N GLU A 5 14.70 -1.88 4.49
CA GLU A 5 13.75 -0.92 5.03
C GLU A 5 14.17 0.52 4.72
N ASP A 6 15.43 0.89 5.03
CA ASP A 6 15.94 2.23 4.76
C ASP A 6 15.87 2.58 3.29
N VAL A 7 16.18 1.64 2.42
CA VAL A 7 16.13 1.84 0.97
C VAL A 7 14.72 2.12 0.50
N ILE A 8 13.75 1.32 0.95
CA ILE A 8 12.36 1.48 0.56
C ILE A 8 11.80 2.79 1.08
N LEU A 9 12.07 3.15 2.33
CA LEU A 9 11.64 4.42 2.91
C LEU A 9 12.23 5.61 2.18
N ASN A 10 13.49 5.53 1.76
CA ASN A 10 14.11 6.57 0.95
C ASN A 10 13.45 6.72 -0.42
N GLN A 11 13.05 5.62 -1.04
CA GLN A 11 12.31 5.68 -2.31
C GLN A 11 10.91 6.30 -2.13
N LEU A 12 10.24 6.06 -1.01
CA LEU A 12 8.96 6.67 -0.71
C LEU A 12 9.05 8.19 -0.56
N LYS A 13 10.19 8.74 -0.19
CA LYS A 13 10.42 10.19 -0.17
C LYS A 13 10.45 10.78 -1.58
N LYS A 14 10.79 9.98 -2.60
CA LYS A 14 10.87 10.41 -3.99
C LYS A 14 9.60 10.15 -4.76
N THR A 15 8.74 9.27 -4.28
CA THR A 15 7.47 8.93 -4.90
C THR A 15 6.43 8.64 -3.83
N ASP A 16 5.18 9.03 -4.08
CA ASP A 16 4.08 8.81 -3.14
C ASP A 16 3.44 7.43 -3.29
N PHE A 17 3.98 6.59 -4.16
CA PHE A 17 3.42 5.26 -4.43
C PHE A 17 4.34 4.15 -3.96
N MET A 18 3.83 3.26 -3.09
CA MET A 18 4.59 2.10 -2.63
C MET A 18 5.01 1.19 -3.79
N SER A 19 4.12 0.96 -4.76
CA SER A 19 4.44 0.13 -5.93
C SER A 19 5.61 0.70 -6.73
N CYS A 20 5.68 2.03 -6.88
CA CYS A 20 6.80 2.68 -7.56
C CYS A 20 8.09 2.58 -6.74
N ALA A 21 7.99 2.79 -5.42
CA ALA A 21 9.15 2.68 -4.53
C ALA A 21 9.76 1.28 -4.59
N VAL A 22 8.92 0.26 -4.57
CA VAL A 22 9.36 -1.14 -4.66
C VAL A 22 10.02 -1.42 -6.00
N ARG A 23 9.38 -1.04 -7.10
CA ARG A 23 9.91 -1.32 -8.46
C ARG A 23 11.18 -0.56 -8.77
N ASN A 24 11.34 0.64 -8.23
CA ASN A 24 12.57 1.43 -8.44
C ASN A 24 13.79 0.72 -7.87
N PHE A 25 13.62 -0.02 -6.79
CA PHE A 25 14.72 -0.73 -6.16
C PHE A 25 14.73 -2.24 -6.49
N PHE A 26 13.55 -2.83 -6.60
CA PHE A 26 13.38 -4.25 -6.94
C PHE A 26 12.55 -4.38 -8.22
N PRO A 27 13.17 -4.21 -9.42
CA PRO A 27 12.42 -4.24 -10.68
C PRO A 27 11.66 -5.56 -10.94
N GLU A 28 12.12 -6.66 -10.33
CA GLU A 28 11.49 -7.99 -10.49
C GLU A 28 10.37 -8.26 -9.50
N ALA A 29 10.10 -7.32 -8.59
CA ALA A 29 9.09 -7.51 -7.56
C ALA A 29 7.69 -7.64 -8.17
N ARG A 30 6.90 -8.55 -7.59
CA ARG A 30 5.52 -8.80 -7.96
C ARG A 30 4.63 -8.56 -6.75
N HIS A 31 3.34 -8.37 -7.01
CA HIS A 31 2.34 -8.17 -5.97
C HIS A 31 1.39 -9.35 -5.92
N LYS A 32 1.09 -9.83 -4.71
CA LYS A 32 0.09 -10.87 -4.47
C LYS A 32 -0.98 -10.32 -3.53
N LEU A 33 -2.24 -10.43 -3.95
CA LEU A 33 -3.38 -10.04 -3.14
C LEU A 33 -3.86 -11.23 -2.32
N ILE A 34 -3.99 -11.04 -1.01
CA ILE A 34 -4.50 -12.06 -0.08
C ILE A 34 -6.01 -11.89 0.09
N LEU A 35 -6.46 -10.65 0.28
CA LEU A 35 -7.85 -10.34 0.58
C LEU A 35 -8.25 -9.01 -0.04
N SER A 36 -9.48 -8.95 -0.58
CA SER A 36 -10.10 -7.71 -1.03
C SER A 36 -11.58 -7.75 -0.67
N ASN A 37 -12.00 -6.94 0.30
CA ASN A 37 -13.37 -6.90 0.80
C ASN A 37 -13.87 -5.48 0.99
N GLU A 38 -15.18 -5.29 0.84
CA GLU A 38 -15.83 -4.05 1.24
C GLU A 38 -16.17 -4.12 2.72
N ILE A 39 -15.81 -3.07 3.45
CA ILE A 39 -16.08 -2.95 4.89
C ILE A 39 -16.61 -1.56 5.20
N ALA A 40 -17.27 -1.42 6.36
CA ALA A 40 -17.61 -0.13 6.94
C ALA A 40 -16.55 0.25 7.96
N ASP A 41 -15.93 1.42 7.77
CA ASP A 41 -14.90 1.93 8.67
C ASP A 41 -15.39 3.20 9.35
N PRO A 42 -15.27 3.33 10.69
CA PRO A 42 -15.74 4.53 11.40
C PRO A 42 -15.12 5.82 10.92
N GLY A 43 -13.88 5.78 10.43
CA GLY A 43 -13.16 6.97 9.96
C GLY A 43 -13.39 7.30 8.49
N PHE A 44 -13.67 6.29 7.65
CA PHE A 44 -13.77 6.46 6.20
C PHE A 44 -15.15 6.15 5.61
N GLY A 45 -16.08 5.57 6.38
CA GLY A 45 -17.33 5.06 5.83
C GLY A 45 -17.11 3.76 5.05
N LYS A 46 -17.73 3.64 3.88
CA LYS A 46 -17.53 2.46 3.04
C LYS A 46 -16.12 2.47 2.44
N CYS A 47 -15.39 1.39 2.68
CA CYS A 47 -14.03 1.21 2.21
C CYS A 47 -13.87 -0.11 1.48
N LEU A 48 -12.91 -0.15 0.56
CA LEU A 48 -12.36 -1.40 0.05
C LEU A 48 -11.10 -1.71 0.86
N GLU A 49 -11.14 -2.79 1.63
CA GLU A 49 -9.98 -3.27 2.37
C GLU A 49 -9.18 -4.20 1.47
N ARG A 50 -7.88 -3.93 1.31
CA ARG A 50 -6.98 -4.76 0.52
C ARG A 50 -5.79 -5.16 1.36
N ILE A 51 -5.51 -6.45 1.38
CA ILE A 51 -4.40 -7.03 2.11
C ILE A 51 -3.58 -7.86 1.13
N GLY A 52 -2.29 -7.58 1.07
CA GLY A 52 -1.40 -8.26 0.13
C GLY A 52 0.06 -8.03 0.47
N TYR A 53 0.94 -8.45 -0.43
CA TYR A 53 2.37 -8.23 -0.25
C TYR A 53 3.09 -8.15 -1.60
N PHE A 54 4.21 -7.44 -1.58
CA PHE A 54 5.17 -7.46 -2.67
C PHE A 54 6.22 -8.52 -2.38
N TYR A 55 6.61 -9.26 -3.40
CA TYR A 55 7.58 -10.34 -3.24
C TYR A 55 8.53 -10.45 -4.42
N LEU A 56 9.70 -11.00 -4.16
CA LEU A 56 10.63 -11.40 -5.21
C LEU A 56 10.38 -12.88 -5.56
N PRO A 57 10.33 -13.23 -6.84
CA PRO A 57 10.15 -14.64 -7.23
C PRO A 57 11.22 -15.55 -6.63
N PRO A 58 10.91 -16.80 -6.26
CA PRO A 58 9.61 -17.46 -6.40
C PRO A 58 8.59 -17.07 -5.34
N ASP A 59 8.98 -16.80 -4.11
CA ASP A 59 8.08 -16.39 -3.02
C ASP A 59 8.88 -15.85 -1.84
N ASN A 60 9.49 -14.67 -2.04
CA ASN A 60 10.28 -14.01 -1.02
C ASN A 60 9.65 -12.63 -0.71
N PRO A 61 8.75 -12.55 0.29
CA PRO A 61 8.08 -11.30 0.62
C PRO A 61 9.06 -10.21 1.07
N ILE A 62 8.84 -9.00 0.58
CA ILE A 62 9.66 -7.83 0.94
C ILE A 62 8.87 -6.76 1.66
N ILE A 63 7.60 -6.57 1.32
CA ILE A 63 6.72 -5.61 1.99
C ILE A 63 5.33 -6.20 2.08
N TYR A 64 4.72 -6.12 3.27
CA TYR A 64 3.33 -6.48 3.49
C TYR A 64 2.48 -5.22 3.56
N THR A 65 1.34 -5.22 2.91
CA THR A 65 0.47 -4.04 2.82
C THR A 65 -0.94 -4.34 3.28
N HIS A 66 -1.51 -3.39 4.02
CA HIS A 66 -2.91 -3.40 4.42
C HIS A 66 -3.48 -2.01 4.15
N ALA A 67 -4.33 -1.90 3.14
CA ALA A 67 -4.89 -0.62 2.73
C ALA A 67 -6.40 -0.60 2.87
N LYS A 68 -6.96 0.56 3.23
CA LYS A 68 -8.39 0.85 3.19
C LYS A 68 -8.60 2.03 2.26
N ILE A 69 -9.35 1.80 1.20
CA ILE A 69 -9.59 2.79 0.14
C ILE A 69 -11.00 3.31 0.27
N ASN A 70 -11.14 4.63 0.38
CA ASN A 70 -12.44 5.29 0.54
C ASN A 70 -13.23 5.19 -0.77
N LEU A 71 -14.29 4.38 -0.78
CA LEU A 71 -15.12 4.16 -1.97
C LEU A 71 -15.89 5.42 -2.37
N GLY A 72 -16.29 6.24 -1.40
CA GLY A 72 -17.04 7.47 -1.68
C GLY A 72 -16.20 8.56 -2.35
N LYS A 73 -14.87 8.46 -2.30
CA LYS A 73 -13.94 9.45 -2.86
C LYS A 73 -13.09 8.89 -3.99
N THR A 74 -13.47 7.75 -4.55
CA THR A 74 -12.71 7.06 -5.58
C THR A 74 -13.56 6.87 -6.82
N LYS A 75 -12.98 7.06 -7.99
CA LYS A 75 -13.68 6.85 -9.27
C LYS A 75 -14.15 5.40 -9.40
N LYS A 76 -15.37 5.22 -9.91
CA LYS A 76 -15.98 3.89 -10.07
C LYS A 76 -15.14 2.97 -10.94
N GLU A 77 -14.55 3.50 -12.00
CA GLU A 77 -13.71 2.74 -12.93
C GLU A 77 -12.45 2.22 -12.24
N LEU A 78 -11.84 3.03 -11.38
CA LEU A 78 -10.69 2.62 -10.58
C LEU A 78 -11.09 1.50 -9.61
N ILE A 79 -12.23 1.63 -8.96
CA ILE A 79 -12.76 0.61 -8.05
C ILE A 79 -12.98 -0.71 -8.79
N ALA A 80 -13.55 -0.66 -9.99
CA ALA A 80 -13.76 -1.85 -10.81
C ALA A 80 -12.43 -2.56 -11.14
N ASP A 81 -11.40 -1.81 -11.48
CA ASP A 81 -10.07 -2.39 -11.76
C ASP A 81 -9.41 -2.96 -10.50
N LEU A 82 -9.63 -2.34 -9.33
CA LEU A 82 -9.19 -2.91 -8.06
C LEU A 82 -9.87 -4.26 -7.78
N ARG A 83 -11.19 -4.33 -7.98
CA ARG A 83 -11.94 -5.57 -7.80
C ARG A 83 -11.51 -6.66 -8.78
N ALA A 84 -11.14 -6.27 -9.99
CA ALA A 84 -10.62 -7.18 -11.01
C ALA A 84 -9.16 -7.59 -10.76
N GLN A 85 -8.51 -7.02 -9.74
CA GLN A 85 -7.15 -7.35 -9.32
C GLN A 85 -6.10 -7.17 -10.42
N LYS A 86 -6.29 -6.16 -11.27
CA LYS A 86 -5.42 -5.96 -12.44
C LYS A 86 -4.07 -5.36 -12.08
N LYS A 87 -4.05 -4.40 -11.14
CA LYS A 87 -2.84 -3.64 -10.78
C LYS A 87 -2.84 -3.24 -9.30
N PRO A 88 -1.67 -2.95 -8.71
CA PRO A 88 -1.59 -2.31 -7.41
C PRO A 88 -2.29 -0.95 -7.39
N TYR A 89 -2.77 -0.55 -6.22
CA TYR A 89 -3.53 0.70 -6.06
C TYR A 89 -2.77 1.93 -6.55
N GLY A 90 -1.48 2.03 -6.22
CA GLY A 90 -0.67 3.18 -6.64
C GLY A 90 -0.60 3.34 -8.16
N ASP A 91 -0.51 2.23 -8.90
CA ASP A 91 -0.50 2.25 -10.35
C ASP A 91 -1.84 2.77 -10.90
N LEU A 92 -2.95 2.32 -10.31
CA LEU A 92 -4.29 2.75 -10.72
C LEU A 92 -4.50 4.24 -10.42
N LEU A 93 -3.98 4.75 -9.31
CA LEU A 93 -4.06 6.17 -9.01
C LEU A 93 -3.40 7.01 -10.10
N ARG A 94 -2.24 6.61 -10.58
CA ARG A 94 -1.57 7.31 -11.67
C ARG A 94 -2.35 7.25 -12.96
N ASP A 95 -2.97 6.10 -13.25
CA ASP A 95 -3.71 5.90 -14.49
C ASP A 95 -5.01 6.71 -14.52
N TYR A 96 -5.74 6.77 -13.41
CA TYR A 96 -7.07 7.38 -13.34
C TYR A 96 -7.08 8.84 -12.91
N TYR A 97 -6.01 9.33 -12.32
CA TYR A 97 -5.92 10.71 -11.84
C TYR A 97 -4.70 11.44 -12.41
N PRO A 98 -4.50 11.43 -13.76
CA PRO A 98 -3.40 12.19 -14.35
C PRO A 98 -3.67 13.69 -14.15
N GLY A 99 -2.69 14.45 -13.72
CA GLY A 99 -2.87 15.86 -13.42
C GLY A 99 -3.43 16.19 -12.05
N TYR A 100 -3.91 15.19 -11.28
CA TYR A 100 -4.30 15.38 -9.90
C TYR A 100 -3.06 15.36 -9.02
N LYS A 101 -3.09 16.18 -7.96
CA LYS A 101 -2.01 16.20 -6.99
C LYS A 101 -2.18 15.01 -6.03
N ILE A 102 -1.30 14.04 -6.14
CA ILE A 102 -1.32 12.85 -5.30
C ILE A 102 -0.12 12.89 -4.37
N LYS A 103 -0.36 12.74 -3.08
CA LYS A 103 0.69 12.76 -2.04
C LYS A 103 0.44 11.68 -1.00
N SER A 104 1.50 11.26 -0.34
CA SER A 104 1.36 10.46 0.88
C SER A 104 1.81 11.28 2.09
N LYS A 105 1.11 11.09 3.20
CA LYS A 105 1.44 11.73 4.47
C LYS A 105 1.67 10.66 5.52
N THR A 106 2.88 10.58 6.05
CA THR A 106 3.20 9.66 7.13
C THR A 106 2.49 10.09 8.41
N ILE A 107 1.75 9.15 9.01
CA ILE A 107 1.06 9.35 10.29
C ILE A 107 1.92 8.82 11.41
N SER A 108 2.48 7.63 11.26
CA SER A 108 3.33 7.03 12.28
C SER A 108 4.33 6.05 11.66
N PHE A 109 5.40 5.82 12.40
CA PHE A 109 6.42 4.83 12.07
C PHE A 109 6.86 4.15 13.36
N GLU A 110 6.77 2.84 13.42
CA GLU A 110 7.18 2.05 14.57
C GLU A 110 8.16 0.95 14.15
N GLU A 111 9.24 0.80 14.90
CA GLU A 111 10.20 -0.29 14.72
C GLU A 111 9.86 -1.47 15.65
N ASN A 112 10.34 -2.65 15.30
CA ASN A 112 10.24 -3.85 16.13
C ASN A 112 8.79 -4.24 16.47
N VAL A 113 7.95 -4.25 15.42
CA VAL A 113 6.55 -4.64 15.52
C VAL A 113 6.40 -6.07 15.02
N LYS A 114 5.58 -6.85 15.70
CA LYS A 114 5.24 -8.19 15.23
C LYS A 114 4.32 -8.09 14.01
N LEU A 115 4.68 -8.80 12.94
CA LEU A 115 3.85 -8.87 11.74
C LEU A 115 2.48 -9.51 12.09
N PRO A 116 1.34 -8.89 11.70
CA PRO A 116 0.02 -9.46 11.97
C PRO A 116 -0.17 -10.88 11.43
N GLU A 117 -0.93 -11.67 12.15
CA GLU A 117 -1.19 -13.08 11.80
C GLU A 117 -1.86 -13.25 10.44
N LEU A 118 -2.62 -12.25 9.98
CA LEU A 118 -3.29 -12.29 8.69
C LEU A 118 -2.32 -12.48 7.50
N PHE A 119 -1.03 -12.21 7.69
CA PHE A 119 0.01 -12.44 6.68
C PHE A 119 0.66 -13.82 6.79
N SER A 120 0.22 -14.66 7.72
CA SER A 120 0.67 -16.05 7.91
C SER A 120 2.17 -16.23 8.13
N GLN A 121 2.86 -15.17 8.60
CA GLN A 121 4.29 -15.19 8.89
C GLN A 121 4.49 -14.95 10.39
N THR A 122 4.33 -16.02 11.18
CA THR A 122 4.42 -15.94 12.64
C THR A 122 5.82 -15.56 13.10
N ASN A 123 5.90 -14.78 14.17
CA ASN A 123 7.15 -14.36 14.82
C ASN A 123 8.08 -13.47 13.98
N LYS A 124 7.62 -12.98 12.84
CA LYS A 124 8.41 -12.04 12.05
C LYS A 124 8.33 -10.63 12.65
N ILE A 125 9.49 -10.02 12.91
CA ILE A 125 9.57 -8.65 13.43
C ILE A 125 9.90 -7.72 12.27
N VAL A 126 9.12 -6.66 12.14
CA VAL A 126 9.19 -5.72 11.03
C VAL A 126 9.03 -4.30 11.54
N SER A 127 9.19 -3.32 10.65
CA SER A 127 8.79 -1.95 10.91
C SER A 127 7.41 -1.69 10.32
N LYS A 128 6.62 -0.88 11.02
CA LYS A 128 5.25 -0.52 10.63
C LYS A 128 5.21 0.94 10.24
N HIS A 129 4.80 1.21 9.01
CA HIS A 129 4.67 2.56 8.46
C HIS A 129 3.20 2.80 8.11
N ILE A 130 2.59 3.81 8.72
CA ILE A 130 1.20 4.20 8.44
C ILE A 130 1.20 5.55 7.74
N ARG A 131 0.47 5.63 6.62
CA ARG A 131 0.35 6.88 5.87
C ARG A 131 -1.06 7.05 5.29
N TYR A 132 -1.47 8.33 5.13
CA TYR A 132 -2.62 8.65 4.31
C TYR A 132 -2.18 8.86 2.86
N ILE A 133 -3.02 8.44 1.92
CA ILE A 133 -2.88 8.79 0.52
C ILE A 133 -3.91 9.89 0.24
N LEU A 134 -3.41 11.03 -0.22
CA LEU A 134 -4.21 12.22 -0.48
C LEU A 134 -4.32 12.46 -1.98
N VAL A 135 -5.53 12.70 -2.46
CA VAL A 135 -5.79 13.13 -3.84
C VAL A 135 -6.42 14.51 -3.77
N ASN A 136 -5.71 15.52 -4.28
CA ASN A 136 -6.11 16.93 -4.13
C ASN A 136 -6.42 17.31 -2.68
N GLU A 137 -5.53 16.89 -1.76
CA GLU A 137 -5.61 17.16 -0.32
C GLU A 137 -6.73 16.44 0.43
N GLU A 138 -7.51 15.61 -0.25
CA GLU A 138 -8.51 14.76 0.38
C GLU A 138 -7.97 13.36 0.65
N LYS A 139 -8.32 12.80 1.80
CA LYS A 139 -7.91 11.45 2.19
C LYS A 139 -8.63 10.39 1.34
N ALA A 140 -7.92 9.85 0.36
CA ALA A 140 -8.47 8.80 -0.49
C ALA A 140 -8.27 7.40 0.09
N ALA A 141 -7.21 7.20 0.87
CA ALA A 141 -6.91 5.90 1.47
C ALA A 141 -5.99 6.04 2.68
N ILE A 142 -6.00 5.02 3.51
CA ILE A 142 -4.99 4.80 4.54
C ILE A 142 -4.26 3.51 4.19
N ALA A 143 -2.93 3.55 4.25
CA ALA A 143 -2.09 2.39 3.94
C ALA A 143 -1.18 2.09 5.13
N VAL A 144 -1.14 0.82 5.52
CA VAL A 144 -0.23 0.31 6.52
C VAL A 144 0.74 -0.64 5.82
N GLU A 145 2.02 -0.30 5.85
CA GLU A 145 3.07 -1.12 5.26
C GLU A 145 3.97 -1.67 6.35
N TYR A 146 4.25 -2.97 6.25
CA TYR A 146 5.17 -3.68 7.13
C TYR A 146 6.40 -4.06 6.33
N ILE A 147 7.54 -3.51 6.72
CA ILE A 147 8.79 -3.60 5.96
C ILE A 147 9.87 -4.36 6.72
#